data_e4df57586decd1e3a51e399e522d5ad8
#
_entry.id   e4df57586decd1e3a51e399e522d5ad8
#
_cell.length_a   1.000
_cell.length_b   1.000
_cell.length_c   1.000
_cell.angle_alpha   90.00
_cell.angle_beta   90.00
_cell.angle_gamma   90.00
#
_symmetry.space_group_name_H-M   'P 1'
#
loop_
_entity.id
_entity.type
_entity.pdbx_description
1 polymer ?
#
loop_
_entity_poly.entity_id
_entity_poly.type
_entity_poly.pdbx_seq_one_letter_code
_entity_poly.pdbx_strand_id
1 'polypeptide(L)'
;MLFRSSTAGRSKARASTVDPTGIVSQSIPARRVIGCVVYPASELIAPGVVKHIEGDRFPVGELDGSSSSERVNRISACFTNAGFKAPVLDDIRAEIWLKLWGNLTFNPISGLSHSTLVDICQFPLTRELAASMMREAQAVAHKLGIEFRVTLDKRIAGAEKVGKHTTSMLQDIEAGRAPEIDALVGTVVELARLTDTPTPHIDTVYALVKLLGKGMDEQHGQVRLQPMAVAA
;
A
#
# COMPACT_ATOMS: atom_id res chain seq x y z
N MET A 1 -12.82 3.36 -0.13
CA MET A 1 -12.76 2.22 -1.07
C MET A 1 -14.09 1.47 -0.98
N LEU A 2 -14.90 1.44 -2.04
CA LEU A 2 -16.21 0.78 -2.04
C LEU A 2 -16.03 -0.66 -2.51
N PHE A 3 -16.24 -1.62 -1.61
CA PHE A 3 -16.21 -3.03 -1.95
C PHE A 3 -17.61 -3.53 -2.31
N ARG A 4 -17.80 -4.05 -3.52
CA ARG A 4 -18.96 -4.87 -3.84
C ARG A 4 -18.63 -6.32 -3.45
N SER A 5 -19.26 -6.85 -2.43
CA SER A 5 -19.36 -8.28 -2.19
C SER A 5 -20.36 -8.86 -3.19
N SER A 6 -19.99 -9.92 -3.89
CA SER A 6 -20.87 -10.65 -4.82
C SER A 6 -21.90 -11.54 -4.11
N THR A 7 -22.01 -11.51 -2.79
CA THR A 7 -23.01 -12.21 -2.02
C THR A 7 -24.19 -11.28 -1.70
N ALA A 8 -25.35 -11.63 -2.25
CA ALA A 8 -26.61 -10.95 -1.96
C ALA A 8 -26.85 -10.87 -0.44
N GLY A 9 -26.96 -9.63 0.10
CA GLY A 9 -27.44 -9.39 1.46
C GLY A 9 -26.48 -8.64 2.42
N ARG A 10 -25.22 -8.37 2.09
CA ARG A 10 -24.37 -7.53 2.95
C ARG A 10 -24.41 -6.06 2.49
N SER A 11 -24.78 -5.19 3.39
CA SER A 11 -24.81 -3.73 3.20
C SER A 11 -23.49 -3.24 2.61
N LYS A 12 -23.52 -2.16 1.82
CA LYS A 12 -22.34 -1.46 1.29
C LYS A 12 -21.43 -1.04 2.44
N ALA A 13 -20.54 -1.93 2.88
CA ALA A 13 -19.61 -1.64 3.94
C ALA A 13 -18.63 -0.56 3.45
N ARG A 14 -18.55 0.52 4.21
CA ARG A 14 -17.61 1.62 4.00
C ARG A 14 -16.42 1.41 4.91
N ALA A 15 -15.20 1.54 4.36
CA ALA A 15 -13.99 1.52 5.16
C ALA A 15 -13.88 2.83 5.96
N SER A 16 -14.18 2.77 7.25
CA SER A 16 -14.16 3.92 8.16
C SER A 16 -12.74 4.40 8.47
N THR A 17 -11.77 3.53 8.35
CA THR A 17 -10.35 3.82 8.59
C THR A 17 -9.81 4.92 7.66
N VAL A 18 -10.26 4.96 6.39
CA VAL A 18 -9.80 5.94 5.39
C VAL A 18 -10.83 7.02 5.04
N ASP A 19 -12.03 6.90 5.53
CA ASP A 19 -13.10 7.89 5.37
C ASP A 19 -13.97 7.95 6.64
N PRO A 20 -13.38 8.34 7.80
CA PRO A 20 -14.05 8.24 9.10
C PRO A 20 -15.33 9.06 9.18
N THR A 21 -15.37 10.23 8.56
CA THR A 21 -16.55 11.09 8.52
C THR A 21 -17.54 10.72 7.42
N GLY A 22 -17.12 9.95 6.42
CA GLY A 22 -17.91 9.61 5.24
C GLY A 22 -18.04 10.71 4.19
N ILE A 23 -17.36 11.81 4.37
CA ILE A 23 -17.44 12.96 3.45
C ILE A 23 -17.03 12.55 2.04
N VAL A 24 -15.95 11.79 1.88
CA VAL A 24 -15.45 11.36 0.55
C VAL A 24 -16.47 10.48 -0.15
N SER A 25 -16.94 9.43 0.54
CA SER A 25 -17.89 8.45 -0.04
C SER A 25 -19.29 9.04 -0.30
N GLN A 26 -19.70 10.06 0.44
CA GLN A 26 -20.95 10.78 0.22
C GLN A 26 -20.85 11.79 -0.93
N SER A 27 -19.70 12.48 -1.04
CA SER A 27 -19.48 13.52 -2.05
C SER A 27 -19.11 12.95 -3.43
N ILE A 28 -18.41 11.82 -3.47
CA ILE A 28 -17.94 11.21 -4.73
C ILE A 28 -18.61 9.85 -4.92
N PRO A 29 -19.63 9.75 -5.76
CA PRO A 29 -20.25 8.48 -6.08
C PRO A 29 -19.27 7.51 -6.72
N ALA A 30 -19.29 6.23 -6.31
CA ALA A 30 -18.36 5.19 -6.78
C ALA A 30 -18.29 5.08 -8.32
N ARG A 31 -19.41 5.34 -9.02
CA ARG A 31 -19.45 5.34 -10.49
C ARG A 31 -18.57 6.41 -11.16
N ARG A 32 -18.13 7.43 -10.40
CA ARG A 32 -17.22 8.48 -10.87
C ARG A 32 -15.76 8.18 -10.59
N VAL A 33 -15.48 7.12 -9.81
CA VAL A 33 -14.11 6.75 -9.43
C VAL A 33 -13.53 5.82 -10.49
N ILE A 34 -12.31 6.12 -10.91
CA ILE A 34 -11.47 5.27 -11.75
C ILE A 34 -10.27 4.85 -10.90
N GLY A 35 -9.94 3.56 -10.94
CA GLY A 35 -8.75 3.04 -10.29
C GLY A 35 -7.49 3.44 -11.05
N CYS A 36 -6.46 3.85 -10.31
CA CYS A 36 -5.12 4.08 -10.86
C CYS A 36 -4.08 3.63 -9.84
N VAL A 37 -3.06 2.92 -10.30
CA VAL A 37 -1.90 2.58 -9.47
C VAL A 37 -0.71 3.43 -9.91
N VAL A 38 -0.16 4.21 -8.99
CA VAL A 38 1.00 5.07 -9.23
C VAL A 38 2.26 4.28 -8.90
N TYR A 39 3.04 3.89 -9.90
CA TYR A 39 4.33 3.21 -9.72
C TYR A 39 5.53 4.17 -9.69
N PRO A 40 5.49 5.34 -10.34
CA PRO A 40 6.59 6.29 -10.26
C PRO A 40 6.95 6.67 -8.82
N ALA A 41 8.24 6.76 -8.57
CA ALA A 41 8.80 7.36 -7.38
C ALA A 41 9.21 8.81 -7.68
N SER A 42 8.78 9.73 -6.82
CA SER A 42 9.10 11.15 -6.95
C SER A 42 9.24 11.78 -5.57
N GLU A 43 10.00 12.87 -5.50
CA GLU A 43 10.29 13.62 -4.28
C GLU A 43 9.96 15.08 -4.48
N LEU A 44 9.29 15.70 -3.52
CA LEU A 44 9.10 17.15 -3.47
C LEU A 44 10.35 17.78 -2.84
N ILE A 45 11.24 18.33 -3.67
CA ILE A 45 12.52 18.86 -3.23
C ILE A 45 12.47 20.35 -2.86
N ALA A 46 11.44 21.06 -3.31
CA ALA A 46 11.13 22.44 -2.94
C ALA A 46 9.65 22.72 -3.25
N PRO A 47 9.04 23.81 -2.72
CA PRO A 47 7.67 24.18 -3.06
C PRO A 47 7.47 24.25 -4.59
N GLY A 48 6.59 23.43 -5.12
CA GLY A 48 6.28 23.36 -6.55
C GLY A 48 7.34 22.66 -7.42
N VAL A 49 8.42 22.10 -6.84
CA VAL A 49 9.48 21.40 -7.57
C VAL A 49 9.48 19.92 -7.24
N VAL A 50 9.07 19.10 -8.21
CA VAL A 50 9.04 17.64 -8.08
C VAL A 50 10.22 17.03 -8.83
N LYS A 51 11.05 16.27 -8.12
CA LYS A 51 12.12 15.46 -8.70
C LYS A 51 11.58 14.05 -8.99
N HIS A 52 11.56 13.67 -10.26
CA HIS A 52 11.28 12.29 -10.66
C HIS A 52 12.51 11.42 -10.37
N ILE A 53 12.31 10.29 -9.67
CA ILE A 53 13.37 9.36 -9.30
C ILE A 53 13.40 8.19 -10.29
N GLU A 54 12.24 7.49 -10.44
CA GLU A 54 12.13 6.34 -11.32
C GLU A 54 10.68 6.00 -11.64
N GLY A 55 10.48 5.14 -12.66
CA GLY A 55 9.18 4.62 -13.05
C GLY A 55 8.36 5.59 -13.90
N ASP A 56 7.51 5.02 -14.75
CA ASP A 56 6.69 5.77 -15.71
C ASP A 56 5.30 5.14 -15.90
N ARG A 57 4.94 4.16 -15.04
CA ARG A 57 3.75 3.33 -15.24
C ARG A 57 2.60 3.74 -14.31
N PHE A 58 1.43 4.03 -14.94
CA PHE A 58 0.18 4.38 -14.26
C PHE A 58 -0.97 3.48 -14.80
N PRO A 59 -1.05 2.20 -14.41
CA PRO A 59 -2.17 1.37 -14.82
C PRO A 59 -3.49 1.98 -14.36
N VAL A 60 -4.47 2.03 -15.23
CA VAL A 60 -5.81 2.56 -14.96
C VAL A 60 -6.87 1.51 -15.24
N GLY A 61 -8.05 1.63 -14.63
CA GLY A 61 -9.14 0.71 -14.89
C GLY A 61 -10.42 1.10 -14.19
N GLU A 62 -11.55 0.62 -14.71
CA GLU A 62 -12.84 0.73 -14.05
C GLU A 62 -12.90 -0.21 -12.85
N LEU A 63 -13.58 0.22 -11.78
CA LEU A 63 -13.74 -0.60 -10.57
C LEU A 63 -14.69 -1.80 -10.77
N ASP A 64 -15.45 -1.83 -11.83
CA ASP A 64 -16.36 -2.92 -12.21
C ASP A 64 -15.76 -3.91 -13.22
N GLY A 65 -14.52 -3.65 -13.67
CA GLY A 65 -13.80 -4.50 -14.61
C GLY A 65 -14.10 -4.23 -16.09
N SER A 66 -14.84 -3.17 -16.40
CA SER A 66 -15.13 -2.85 -17.81
C SER A 66 -13.91 -2.21 -18.50
N SER A 67 -13.23 -2.96 -19.37
CA SER A 67 -12.08 -2.48 -20.15
C SER A 67 -12.46 -1.62 -21.37
N SER A 68 -13.73 -1.66 -21.77
CA SER A 68 -14.25 -0.92 -22.93
C SER A 68 -14.75 0.50 -22.62
N SER A 69 -14.57 0.98 -21.38
CA SER A 69 -15.02 2.30 -20.96
C SER A 69 -14.30 3.41 -21.74
N GLU A 70 -15.05 4.24 -22.47
CA GLU A 70 -14.52 5.39 -23.19
C GLU A 70 -13.73 6.34 -22.29
N ARG A 71 -14.23 6.62 -21.09
CA ARG A 71 -13.58 7.54 -20.14
C ARG A 71 -12.21 7.02 -19.68
N VAL A 72 -12.08 5.70 -19.42
CA VAL A 72 -10.80 5.10 -19.03
C VAL A 72 -9.80 5.13 -20.18
N ASN A 73 -10.26 4.80 -21.39
CA ASN A 73 -9.42 4.88 -22.61
C ASN A 73 -8.94 6.30 -22.89
N ARG A 74 -9.79 7.32 -22.69
CA ARG A 74 -9.40 8.72 -22.83
C ARG A 74 -8.33 9.13 -21.80
N ILE A 75 -8.48 8.71 -20.53
CA ILE A 75 -7.49 8.96 -19.48
C ILE A 75 -6.17 8.27 -19.81
N SER A 76 -6.21 6.99 -20.19
CA SER A 76 -5.03 6.25 -20.65
C SER A 76 -4.31 6.97 -21.79
N ALA A 77 -5.05 7.44 -22.80
CA ALA A 77 -4.50 8.20 -23.92
C ALA A 77 -3.84 9.52 -23.46
N CYS A 78 -4.45 10.25 -22.51
CA CYS A 78 -3.85 11.48 -21.96
C CYS A 78 -2.50 11.20 -21.30
N PHE A 79 -2.40 10.17 -20.47
CA PHE A 79 -1.14 9.78 -19.85
C PHE A 79 -0.10 9.33 -20.89
N THR A 80 -0.52 8.54 -21.86
CA THR A 80 0.36 8.03 -22.93
C THR A 80 0.90 9.16 -23.80
N ASN A 81 0.06 10.13 -24.17
CA ASN A 81 0.47 11.31 -24.92
C ASN A 81 1.42 12.22 -24.12
N ALA A 82 1.35 12.17 -22.79
CA ALA A 82 2.29 12.85 -21.90
C ALA A 82 3.59 12.06 -21.66
N GLY A 83 3.78 10.91 -22.31
CA GLY A 83 5.01 10.10 -22.24
C GLY A 83 5.02 9.03 -21.15
N PHE A 84 3.88 8.76 -20.48
CA PHE A 84 3.76 7.73 -19.48
C PHE A 84 3.18 6.42 -20.03
N LYS A 85 3.41 5.32 -19.33
CA LYS A 85 2.79 4.02 -19.61
C LYS A 85 1.50 3.88 -18.79
N ALA A 86 0.35 3.97 -19.43
CA ALA A 86 -0.94 3.90 -18.76
C ALA A 86 -1.85 2.78 -19.33
N PRO A 87 -1.47 1.48 -19.14
CA PRO A 87 -2.29 0.39 -19.65
C PRO A 87 -3.66 0.38 -18.97
N VAL A 88 -4.71 0.12 -19.75
CA VAL A 88 -6.06 -0.15 -19.22
C VAL A 88 -6.10 -1.61 -18.75
N LEU A 89 -6.50 -1.83 -17.52
CA LEU A 89 -6.59 -3.15 -16.91
C LEU A 89 -8.05 -3.54 -16.66
N ASP A 90 -8.40 -4.78 -17.00
CA ASP A 90 -9.72 -5.35 -16.74
C ASP A 90 -9.95 -5.57 -15.24
N ASP A 91 -8.88 -5.83 -14.49
CA ASP A 91 -8.91 -6.00 -13.03
C ASP A 91 -7.93 -5.04 -12.34
N ILE A 92 -8.30 -3.78 -12.30
CA ILE A 92 -7.52 -2.75 -11.59
C ILE A 92 -7.50 -3.00 -10.07
N ARG A 93 -8.50 -3.71 -9.53
CA ARG A 93 -8.54 -4.04 -8.10
C ARG A 93 -7.42 -5.01 -7.73
N ALA A 94 -7.18 -6.04 -8.54
CA ALA A 94 -6.07 -6.96 -8.33
C ALA A 94 -4.72 -6.22 -8.39
N GLU A 95 -4.55 -5.26 -9.30
CA GLU A 95 -3.34 -4.45 -9.38
C GLU A 95 -3.15 -3.53 -8.14
N ILE A 96 -4.23 -2.91 -7.65
CA ILE A 96 -4.22 -2.13 -6.40
C ILE A 96 -3.81 -3.03 -5.22
N TRP A 97 -4.41 -4.21 -5.11
CA TRP A 97 -4.09 -5.17 -4.07
C TRP A 97 -2.67 -5.71 -4.18
N LEU A 98 -2.16 -5.93 -5.39
CA LEU A 98 -0.78 -6.37 -5.60
C LEU A 98 0.24 -5.34 -5.10
N LYS A 99 -0.01 -4.05 -5.33
CA LYS A 99 0.83 -2.98 -4.76
C LYS A 99 0.66 -2.91 -3.25
N LEU A 100 -0.58 -2.91 -2.78
CA LEU A 100 -0.90 -2.89 -1.35
C LEU A 100 -0.24 -4.06 -0.62
N TRP A 101 -0.26 -5.25 -1.19
CA TRP A 101 0.32 -6.47 -0.61
C TRP A 101 1.79 -6.32 -0.24
N GLY A 102 2.58 -5.66 -1.09
CA GLY A 102 3.95 -5.31 -0.79
C GLY A 102 4.07 -4.22 0.28
N ASN A 103 3.31 -3.13 0.11
CA ASN A 103 3.41 -1.96 0.99
C ASN A 103 2.95 -2.28 2.42
N LEU A 104 1.80 -2.98 2.60
CA LEU A 104 1.30 -3.34 3.93
C LEU A 104 2.26 -4.27 4.69
N THR A 105 3.12 -5.00 3.96
CA THR A 105 4.05 -5.96 4.54
C THR A 105 5.41 -5.30 4.81
N PHE A 106 6.06 -4.81 3.77
CA PHE A 106 7.45 -4.35 3.88
C PHE A 106 7.58 -2.96 4.51
N ASN A 107 6.64 -2.03 4.26
CA ASN A 107 6.76 -0.68 4.77
C ASN A 107 6.75 -0.62 6.30
N PRO A 108 5.81 -1.27 7.02
CA PRO A 108 5.81 -1.23 8.47
C PRO A 108 6.99 -2.00 9.10
N ILE A 109 7.42 -3.12 8.51
CA ILE A 109 8.62 -3.84 8.99
C ILE A 109 9.85 -2.94 8.84
N SER A 110 10.02 -2.31 7.67
CA SER A 110 11.11 -1.37 7.39
C SER A 110 11.09 -0.18 8.36
N GLY A 111 9.90 0.41 8.58
CA GLY A 111 9.73 1.54 9.49
C GLY A 111 10.07 1.22 10.94
N LEU A 112 9.74 0.02 11.42
CA LEU A 112 10.06 -0.43 12.78
C LEU A 112 11.53 -0.85 12.97
N SER A 113 12.12 -1.47 11.94
CA SER A 113 13.47 -2.05 12.04
C SER A 113 14.57 -1.18 11.44
N HIS A 114 14.22 -0.08 10.78
CA HIS A 114 15.14 0.75 10.01
C HIS A 114 15.95 -0.03 8.96
N SER A 115 15.36 -1.11 8.41
CA SER A 115 16.01 -2.02 7.47
C SER A 115 15.53 -1.79 6.04
N THR A 116 16.41 -2.09 5.07
CA THR A 116 16.07 -2.05 3.64
C THR A 116 15.27 -3.29 3.22
N LEU A 117 14.72 -3.28 2.01
CA LEU A 117 13.95 -4.41 1.48
C LEU A 117 14.78 -5.70 1.44
N VAL A 118 16.03 -5.62 1.00
CA VAL A 118 16.90 -6.81 0.94
C VAL A 118 17.21 -7.35 2.33
N ASP A 119 17.44 -6.49 3.32
CA ASP A 119 17.72 -6.91 4.69
C ASP A 119 16.51 -7.67 5.28
N ILE A 120 15.31 -7.16 5.09
CA ILE A 120 14.06 -7.82 5.54
C ILE A 120 13.88 -9.18 4.88
N CYS A 121 14.18 -9.27 3.58
CA CYS A 121 13.99 -10.51 2.83
C CYS A 121 15.07 -11.56 3.14
N GLN A 122 16.30 -11.17 3.49
CA GLN A 122 17.40 -12.08 3.76
C GLN A 122 17.52 -12.51 5.22
N PHE A 123 17.00 -11.71 6.16
CA PHE A 123 16.97 -12.11 7.56
C PHE A 123 15.81 -13.09 7.82
N PRO A 124 16.10 -14.35 8.26
CA PRO A 124 15.08 -15.40 8.27
C PRO A 124 13.82 -15.08 9.07
N LEU A 125 13.93 -14.41 10.22
CA LEU A 125 12.80 -14.11 11.08
C LEU A 125 11.87 -13.03 10.46
N THR A 126 12.41 -11.98 9.85
CA THR A 126 11.59 -10.96 9.19
C THR A 126 11.04 -11.45 7.86
N ARG A 127 11.76 -12.34 7.14
CA ARG A 127 11.23 -13.02 5.97
C ARG A 127 9.98 -13.83 6.29
N GLU A 128 10.01 -14.62 7.40
CA GLU A 128 8.84 -15.41 7.82
C GLU A 128 7.70 -14.53 8.31
N LEU A 129 7.99 -13.44 9.04
CA LEU A 129 6.99 -12.44 9.43
C LEU A 129 6.33 -11.83 8.16
N ALA A 130 7.12 -11.42 7.18
CA ALA A 130 6.63 -10.90 5.92
C ALA A 130 5.75 -11.90 5.18
N ALA A 131 6.18 -13.16 5.12
CA ALA A 131 5.41 -14.24 4.50
C ALA A 131 4.08 -14.49 5.24
N SER A 132 4.06 -14.44 6.56
CA SER A 132 2.84 -14.60 7.38
C SER A 132 1.86 -13.44 7.15
N MET A 133 2.32 -12.19 7.21
CA MET A 133 1.49 -11.02 6.90
C MET A 133 0.93 -11.09 5.47
N MET A 134 1.74 -11.55 4.52
CA MET A 134 1.29 -11.72 3.13
C MET A 134 0.20 -12.79 3.00
N ARG A 135 0.31 -13.93 3.69
CA ARG A 135 -0.72 -14.99 3.69
C ARG A 135 -2.04 -14.47 4.28
N GLU A 136 -1.97 -13.73 5.38
CA GLU A 136 -3.15 -13.10 6.00
C GLU A 136 -3.82 -12.11 5.05
N ALA A 137 -3.07 -11.19 4.46
CA ALA A 137 -3.61 -10.23 3.50
C ALA A 137 -4.19 -10.91 2.25
N GLN A 138 -3.57 -11.99 1.77
CA GLN A 138 -4.08 -12.79 0.67
C GLN A 138 -5.42 -13.44 1.03
N ALA A 139 -5.56 -13.97 2.24
CA ALA A 139 -6.82 -14.55 2.69
C ALA A 139 -7.95 -13.51 2.73
N VAL A 140 -7.67 -12.29 3.19
CA VAL A 140 -8.63 -11.16 3.14
C VAL A 140 -8.99 -10.83 1.70
N ALA A 141 -8.00 -10.71 0.81
CA ALA A 141 -8.20 -10.40 -0.61
C ALA A 141 -9.09 -11.44 -1.30
N HIS A 142 -8.83 -12.74 -1.09
CA HIS A 142 -9.64 -13.84 -1.65
C HIS A 142 -11.10 -13.76 -1.19
N LYS A 143 -11.36 -13.46 0.08
CA LYS A 143 -12.74 -13.25 0.60
C LYS A 143 -13.45 -12.08 -0.08
N LEU A 144 -12.70 -11.14 -0.63
CA LEU A 144 -13.21 -10.00 -1.39
C LEU A 144 -13.27 -10.26 -2.92
N GLY A 145 -12.93 -11.48 -3.35
CA GLY A 145 -12.93 -11.90 -4.76
C GLY A 145 -11.72 -11.39 -5.54
N ILE A 146 -10.61 -11.08 -4.87
CA ILE A 146 -9.36 -10.63 -5.50
C ILE A 146 -8.39 -11.81 -5.60
N GLU A 147 -7.89 -12.06 -6.81
CA GLU A 147 -6.88 -13.06 -7.08
C GLU A 147 -5.54 -12.41 -7.45
N PHE A 148 -4.45 -12.90 -6.84
CA PHE A 148 -3.12 -12.41 -7.15
C PHE A 148 -2.53 -13.17 -8.34
N ARG A 149 -1.99 -12.42 -9.33
CA ARG A 149 -1.33 -12.98 -10.53
C ARG A 149 0.08 -13.50 -10.27
N VAL A 150 0.61 -13.27 -9.07
CA VAL A 150 1.96 -13.69 -8.65
C VAL A 150 1.88 -14.47 -7.35
N THR A 151 2.76 -15.44 -7.18
CA THR A 151 2.87 -16.20 -5.93
C THR A 151 3.56 -15.37 -4.86
N LEU A 152 3.33 -15.72 -3.59
CA LEU A 152 3.99 -15.11 -2.44
C LEU A 152 5.52 -15.13 -2.59
N ASP A 153 6.09 -16.27 -2.95
CA ASP A 153 7.55 -16.41 -3.10
C ASP A 153 8.10 -15.50 -4.19
N LYS A 154 7.41 -15.40 -5.34
CA LYS A 154 7.79 -14.47 -6.41
C LYS A 154 7.70 -13.01 -5.95
N ARG A 155 6.73 -12.69 -5.10
CA ARG A 155 6.55 -11.33 -4.58
C ARG A 155 7.67 -10.96 -3.62
N ILE A 156 8.06 -11.87 -2.69
CA ILE A 156 9.19 -11.67 -1.77
C ILE A 156 10.51 -11.59 -2.57
N ALA A 157 10.74 -12.52 -3.51
CA ALA A 157 11.93 -12.48 -4.35
C ALA A 157 12.01 -11.20 -5.21
N GLY A 158 10.87 -10.68 -5.63
CA GLY A 158 10.79 -9.38 -6.31
C GLY A 158 11.22 -8.21 -5.41
N ALA A 159 10.80 -8.21 -4.15
CA ALA A 159 11.20 -7.20 -3.17
C ALA A 159 12.71 -7.30 -2.85
N GLU A 160 13.23 -8.51 -2.71
CA GLU A 160 14.65 -8.76 -2.49
C GLU A 160 15.53 -8.22 -3.62
N LYS A 161 15.11 -8.39 -4.88
CA LYS A 161 15.81 -7.89 -6.06
C LYS A 161 15.90 -6.36 -6.17
N VAL A 162 15.01 -5.64 -5.51
CA VAL A 162 15.08 -4.16 -5.43
C VAL A 162 16.35 -3.73 -4.68
N GLY A 163 16.90 -4.58 -3.79
CA GLY A 163 18.15 -4.35 -3.11
C GLY A 163 18.03 -3.41 -1.90
N LYS A 164 19.07 -2.60 -1.68
CA LYS A 164 19.16 -1.65 -0.54
C LYS A 164 18.26 -0.43 -0.74
N HIS A 165 16.98 -0.67 -0.90
CA HIS A 165 15.97 0.38 -1.01
C HIS A 165 15.25 0.57 0.32
N THR A 166 15.18 1.81 0.79
CA THR A 166 14.39 2.23 1.96
C THR A 166 12.95 2.48 1.54
N THR A 167 12.00 1.96 2.30
CA THR A 167 10.59 2.17 2.00
C THR A 167 10.16 3.61 2.25
N SER A 168 9.07 4.06 1.62
CA SER A 168 8.52 5.40 1.85
C SER A 168 8.17 5.64 3.32
N MET A 169 7.63 4.64 4.02
CA MET A 169 7.30 4.75 5.44
C MET A 169 8.55 4.94 6.30
N LEU A 170 9.66 4.26 6.02
CA LEU A 170 10.92 4.50 6.72
C LEU A 170 11.43 5.93 6.46
N GLN A 171 11.38 6.39 5.21
CA GLN A 171 11.75 7.76 4.86
C GLN A 171 10.89 8.80 5.60
N ASP A 172 9.58 8.54 5.76
CA ASP A 172 8.68 9.41 6.52
C ASP A 172 9.04 9.46 8.00
N ILE A 173 9.28 8.31 8.63
CA ILE A 173 9.69 8.20 10.03
C ILE A 173 11.02 8.93 10.28
N GLU A 174 12.00 8.73 9.41
CA GLU A 174 13.31 9.41 9.49
C GLU A 174 13.24 10.92 9.24
N ALA A 175 12.21 11.38 8.57
CA ALA A 175 11.95 12.80 8.33
C ALA A 175 10.98 13.42 9.36
N GLY A 176 10.54 12.66 10.36
CA GLY A 176 9.59 13.15 11.37
C GLY A 176 8.15 13.30 10.85
N ARG A 177 7.82 12.66 9.73
CA ARG A 177 6.46 12.65 9.17
C ARG A 177 5.67 11.47 9.71
N ALA A 178 4.38 11.67 9.93
CA ALA A 178 3.49 10.61 10.38
C ALA A 178 3.42 9.46 9.36
N PRO A 179 3.58 8.19 9.79
CA PRO A 179 3.48 7.04 8.89
C PRO A 179 2.03 6.85 8.42
N GLU A 180 1.83 6.58 7.12
CA GLU A 180 0.52 6.31 6.49
C GLU A 180 -0.04 4.92 6.86
N ILE A 181 0.09 4.52 8.13
CA ILE A 181 -0.22 3.16 8.58
C ILE A 181 -1.71 2.83 8.50
N ASP A 182 -2.59 3.78 8.74
CA ASP A 182 -4.04 3.57 8.70
C ASP A 182 -4.50 3.28 7.27
N ALA A 183 -4.00 4.02 6.28
CA ALA A 183 -4.34 3.80 4.88
C ALA A 183 -3.83 2.47 4.34
N LEU A 184 -2.61 2.07 4.70
CA LEU A 184 -1.96 0.86 4.18
C LEU A 184 -2.36 -0.41 4.94
N VAL A 185 -2.35 -0.38 6.26
CA VAL A 185 -2.54 -1.57 7.10
C VAL A 185 -3.89 -1.53 7.81
N GLY A 186 -4.27 -0.41 8.41
CA GLY A 186 -5.52 -0.25 9.14
C GLY A 186 -6.75 -0.58 8.29
N THR A 187 -6.75 -0.20 7.01
CA THR A 187 -7.81 -0.58 6.06
C THR A 187 -7.90 -2.10 5.89
N VAL A 188 -6.77 -2.81 5.83
CA VAL A 188 -6.78 -4.28 5.69
C VAL A 188 -7.26 -4.94 6.98
N VAL A 189 -6.89 -4.42 8.14
CA VAL A 189 -7.42 -4.87 9.46
C VAL A 189 -8.94 -4.70 9.52
N GLU A 190 -9.46 -3.56 9.06
CA GLU A 190 -10.92 -3.34 8.99
C GLU A 190 -11.60 -4.32 8.04
N LEU A 191 -11.03 -4.56 6.85
CA LEU A 191 -11.54 -5.52 5.88
C LEU A 191 -11.45 -6.96 6.41
N ALA A 192 -10.41 -7.31 7.15
CA ALA A 192 -10.25 -8.60 7.80
C ALA A 192 -11.41 -8.87 8.78
N ARG A 193 -11.77 -7.87 9.59
CA ARG A 193 -12.93 -7.94 10.49
C ARG A 193 -14.25 -8.10 9.72
N LEU A 194 -14.43 -7.34 8.64
CA LEU A 194 -15.63 -7.43 7.79
C LEU A 194 -15.78 -8.78 7.07
N THR A 195 -14.68 -9.48 6.82
CA THR A 195 -14.65 -10.77 6.14
C THR A 195 -14.48 -11.95 7.10
N ASP A 196 -14.43 -11.69 8.41
CA ASP A 196 -14.16 -12.70 9.44
C ASP A 196 -12.90 -13.50 9.11
N THR A 197 -11.80 -12.78 8.88
CA THR A 197 -10.50 -13.35 8.53
C THR A 197 -9.48 -12.96 9.62
N PRO A 198 -8.85 -13.91 10.32
CA PRO A 198 -7.85 -13.59 11.33
C PRO A 198 -6.57 -13.03 10.71
N THR A 199 -6.02 -11.96 11.32
CA THR A 199 -4.81 -11.28 10.86
C THR A 199 -3.85 -10.98 12.02
N PRO A 200 -3.42 -11.98 12.82
CA PRO A 200 -2.67 -11.75 14.05
C PRO A 200 -1.31 -11.06 13.83
N HIS A 201 -0.59 -11.38 12.75
CA HIS A 201 0.69 -10.73 12.44
C HIS A 201 0.49 -9.30 11.95
N ILE A 202 -0.49 -9.07 11.08
CA ILE A 202 -0.84 -7.73 10.59
C ILE A 202 -1.30 -6.86 11.76
N ASP A 203 -2.18 -7.36 12.64
CA ASP A 203 -2.69 -6.63 13.80
C ASP A 203 -1.56 -6.24 14.77
N THR A 204 -0.61 -7.16 15.00
CA THR A 204 0.56 -6.91 15.87
C THR A 204 1.44 -5.79 15.30
N VAL A 205 1.81 -5.90 14.03
CA VAL A 205 2.66 -4.90 13.36
C VAL A 205 1.94 -3.55 13.25
N TYR A 206 0.63 -3.56 12.97
CA TYR A 206 -0.20 -2.36 12.97
C TYR A 206 -0.17 -1.63 14.32
N ALA A 207 -0.37 -2.37 15.41
CA ALA A 207 -0.36 -1.80 16.75
C ALA A 207 0.99 -1.14 17.10
N LEU A 208 2.11 -1.78 16.74
CA LEU A 208 3.46 -1.26 17.00
C LEU A 208 3.74 0.02 16.21
N VAL A 209 3.40 0.07 14.92
CA VAL A 209 3.60 1.30 14.11
C VAL A 209 2.66 2.42 14.56
N LYS A 210 1.42 2.11 14.97
CA LYS A 210 0.51 3.11 15.56
C LYS A 210 1.10 3.73 16.81
N LEU A 211 1.70 2.91 17.69
CA LEU A 211 2.33 3.40 18.90
C LEU A 211 3.57 4.25 18.60
N LEU A 212 4.39 3.82 17.63
CA LEU A 212 5.53 4.61 17.16
C LEU A 212 5.08 5.97 16.63
N GLY A 213 4.09 6.00 15.73
CA GLY A 213 3.56 7.25 15.16
C GLY A 213 2.98 8.18 16.24
N LYS A 214 2.26 7.63 17.23
CA LYS A 214 1.79 8.41 18.39
C LYS A 214 2.95 9.03 19.18
N GLY A 215 4.00 8.25 19.47
CA GLY A 215 5.17 8.77 20.19
C GLY A 215 5.92 9.85 19.41
N MET A 216 6.03 9.71 18.09
CA MET A 216 6.63 10.73 17.22
C MET A 216 5.82 12.03 17.23
N ASP A 217 4.49 11.95 17.16
CA ASP A 217 3.59 13.11 17.18
C ASP A 217 3.65 13.85 18.53
N GLU A 218 3.52 13.11 19.65
CA GLU A 218 3.57 13.68 21.00
C GLU A 218 4.91 14.36 21.34
N GLN A 219 6.02 13.83 20.81
CA GLN A 219 7.36 14.35 21.04
C GLN A 219 7.84 15.32 19.96
N HIS A 220 7.03 15.56 18.92
CA HIS A 220 7.43 16.30 17.72
C HIS A 220 8.79 15.83 17.16
N GLY A 221 8.99 14.51 17.17
CA GLY A 221 10.27 13.85 16.95
C GLY A 221 10.34 13.04 15.68
N GLN A 222 11.54 12.58 15.40
CA GLN A 222 11.86 11.62 14.36
C GLN A 222 12.67 10.47 14.96
N VAL A 223 12.63 9.30 14.30
CA VAL A 223 13.49 8.17 14.68
C VAL A 223 14.45 7.91 13.53
N ARG A 224 15.74 7.94 13.84
CA ARG A 224 16.81 7.67 12.87
C ARG A 224 17.96 6.93 13.55
N LEU A 225 18.44 5.88 12.93
CA LEU A 225 19.68 5.23 13.38
C LEU A 225 20.88 6.13 13.10
N GLN A 226 21.69 6.35 14.12
CA GLN A 226 22.94 7.12 13.98
C GLN A 226 24.13 6.17 14.20
N PRO A 227 25.17 6.21 13.35
CA PRO A 227 26.40 5.49 13.59
C PRO A 227 27.01 5.94 14.91
N MET A 228 27.37 4.99 15.77
CA MET A 228 28.17 5.28 16.95
C MET A 228 29.63 5.42 16.55
N ALA A 229 30.34 6.37 17.16
CA ALA A 229 31.78 6.42 17.04
C ALA A 229 32.36 5.11 17.59
N VAL A 230 33.01 4.32 16.74
CA VAL A 230 33.76 3.14 17.20
C VAL A 230 35.00 3.70 17.89
N ALA A 231 35.13 3.46 19.18
CA ALA A 231 36.38 3.77 19.90
C ALA A 231 37.52 2.97 19.22
N ALA A 232 38.54 3.69 18.76
CA ALA A 232 39.70 3.12 18.12
C ALA A 232 40.56 2.31 19.12
#